data_301b70b793f5ccdd933206305310080e
#
_entry.id   301b70b793f5ccdd933206305310080e
#
_cell.length_a   1.000
_cell.length_b   1.000
_cell.length_c   1.000
_cell.angle_alpha   90.00
_cell.angle_beta   90.00
_cell.angle_gamma   90.00
#
_symmetry.space_group_name_H-M   'P 1'
#
loop_
_entity.id
_entity.type
_entity.pdbx_description
1 polymer ?
#
loop_
_entity_poly.entity_id
_entity_poly.type
_entity_poly.pdbx_seq_one_letter_code
_entity_poly.pdbx_strand_id
1 'polypeptide(L)'
;MKMLQAFREAAKSRNLCDKYSELWDNCKSKKQLFDLATDSNGIPYICEAMVEGWGITPDFISEKFKTFINGRYISQHNGYTSAMYVEKFFIEPLVANTTNLIVIACEGVIEIPENVVCNIFIVNSDVVLSGSGVCYVKEYGENTINYDETLRHHDP
;
A
#
# COMPACT_ATOMS: atom_id res chain seq x y z
N MET A 1 -6.16 -13.39 16.61
CA MET A 1 -4.85 -13.72 17.19
C MET A 1 -3.98 -14.58 16.31
N LYS A 2 -4.51 -15.68 15.73
CA LYS A 2 -3.75 -16.51 14.74
C LYS A 2 -3.26 -15.71 13.53
N MET A 3 -4.00 -14.71 13.12
CA MET A 3 -3.66 -13.89 11.97
C MET A 3 -2.51 -12.91 12.25
N LEU A 4 -2.51 -12.27 13.42
CA LEU A 4 -1.40 -11.43 13.86
C LEU A 4 -0.09 -12.23 13.87
N GLN A 5 -0.18 -13.47 14.33
CA GLN A 5 0.98 -14.36 14.36
C GLN A 5 1.45 -14.73 12.95
N ALA A 6 0.55 -15.08 12.04
CA ALA A 6 0.91 -15.41 10.67
C ALA A 6 1.59 -14.24 9.96
N PHE A 7 1.09 -13.03 10.15
CA PHE A 7 1.70 -11.81 9.61
C PHE A 7 3.09 -11.56 10.18
N ARG A 8 3.24 -11.74 11.48
CA ARG A 8 4.53 -11.61 12.16
C ARG A 8 5.55 -12.62 11.66
N GLU A 9 5.15 -13.88 11.54
CA GLU A 9 6.03 -14.94 11.05
C GLU A 9 6.48 -14.70 9.62
N ALA A 10 5.57 -14.31 8.73
CA ALA A 10 5.89 -13.96 7.36
C ALA A 10 6.91 -12.80 7.30
N ALA A 11 6.69 -11.76 8.08
CA ALA A 11 7.59 -10.62 8.14
C ALA A 11 8.96 -10.99 8.71
N LYS A 12 9.01 -11.75 9.81
CA LYS A 12 10.26 -12.16 10.48
C LYS A 12 11.11 -13.09 9.62
N SER A 13 10.50 -13.91 8.76
CA SER A 13 11.25 -14.81 7.89
C SER A 13 12.15 -14.08 6.89
N ARG A 14 12.03 -12.76 6.77
CA ARG A 14 12.72 -11.91 5.80
C ARG A 14 13.68 -10.90 6.43
N ASN A 15 14.22 -11.22 7.58
CA ASN A 15 15.27 -10.43 8.24
C ASN A 15 14.86 -8.98 8.54
N LEU A 16 13.70 -8.79 9.16
CA LEU A 16 13.35 -7.48 9.73
C LEU A 16 14.44 -7.05 10.72
N CYS A 17 14.77 -5.77 10.73
CA CYS A 17 15.66 -5.24 11.76
C CYS A 17 15.00 -5.45 13.14
N ASP A 18 15.83 -5.64 14.17
CA ASP A 18 15.36 -5.95 15.52
C ASP A 18 14.33 -4.94 16.04
N LYS A 19 14.56 -3.67 15.81
CA LYS A 19 13.64 -2.60 16.21
C LYS A 19 12.26 -2.75 15.56
N TYR A 20 12.21 -3.08 14.28
CA TYR A 20 10.97 -3.23 13.56
C TYR A 20 10.22 -4.50 13.95
N SER A 21 10.97 -5.58 14.16
CA SER A 21 10.44 -6.84 14.70
C SER A 21 9.79 -6.63 16.06
N GLU A 22 10.43 -5.84 16.92
CA GLU A 22 9.92 -5.50 18.24
C GLU A 22 8.62 -4.69 18.16
N LEU A 23 8.53 -3.72 17.25
CA LEU A 23 7.30 -2.96 17.00
C LEU A 23 6.15 -3.86 16.56
N TRP A 24 6.43 -4.85 15.70
CA TRP A 24 5.43 -5.81 15.26
C TRP A 24 4.94 -6.70 16.41
N ASP A 25 5.86 -7.15 17.25
CA ASP A 25 5.52 -7.98 18.41
C ASP A 25 4.67 -7.24 19.44
N ASN A 26 4.80 -5.92 19.51
CA ASN A 26 4.04 -5.08 20.42
C ASN A 26 2.65 -4.70 19.90
N CYS A 27 2.33 -4.99 18.63
CA CYS A 27 0.99 -4.76 18.11
C CYS A 27 -0.03 -5.67 18.81
N LYS A 28 -1.07 -5.06 19.36
CA LYS A 28 -2.12 -5.75 20.11
C LYS A 28 -3.45 -5.82 19.37
N SER A 29 -3.57 -5.13 18.26
CA SER A 29 -4.78 -5.09 17.45
C SER A 29 -4.47 -5.15 15.97
N LYS A 30 -5.47 -5.55 15.18
CA LYS A 30 -5.38 -5.53 13.71
C LYS A 30 -5.09 -4.13 13.18
N LYS A 31 -5.71 -3.12 13.80
CA LYS A 31 -5.51 -1.73 13.40
C LYS A 31 -4.06 -1.29 13.61
N GLN A 32 -3.49 -1.58 14.79
CA GLN A 32 -2.09 -1.26 15.07
C GLN A 32 -1.15 -1.94 14.09
N LEU A 33 -1.38 -3.21 13.80
CA LEU A 33 -0.60 -3.95 12.84
C LEU A 33 -0.70 -3.35 11.44
N PHE A 34 -1.89 -2.97 11.04
CA PHE A 34 -2.13 -2.38 9.73
C PHE A 34 -1.50 -1.00 9.61
N ASP A 35 -1.60 -0.18 10.63
CA ASP A 35 -0.94 1.14 10.68
C ASP A 35 0.58 1.00 10.57
N LEU A 36 1.16 0.02 11.26
CA LEU A 36 2.58 -0.27 11.15
C LEU A 36 2.97 -0.77 9.75
N ALA A 37 2.16 -1.65 9.17
CA ALA A 37 2.39 -2.20 7.83
C ALA A 37 2.28 -1.15 6.71
N THR A 38 1.55 -0.08 6.96
CA THR A 38 1.36 1.01 6.00
C THR A 38 2.20 2.25 6.28
N ASP A 39 3.14 2.17 7.20
CA ASP A 39 4.15 3.22 7.36
C ASP A 39 5.23 3.10 6.28
N SER A 40 6.12 4.08 6.20
CA SER A 40 7.16 4.14 5.16
C SER A 40 8.12 2.94 5.17
N ASN A 41 8.28 2.26 6.29
CA ASN A 41 9.12 1.07 6.41
C ASN A 41 8.32 -0.22 6.16
N GLY A 42 7.04 -0.25 6.49
CA GLY A 42 6.19 -1.41 6.32
C GLY A 42 5.69 -1.65 4.90
N ILE A 43 5.46 -0.59 4.15
CA ILE A 43 4.96 -0.68 2.78
C ILE A 43 5.81 -1.59 1.88
N PRO A 44 7.14 -1.44 1.81
CA PRO A 44 7.96 -2.31 0.97
C PRO A 44 7.82 -3.80 1.32
N TYR A 45 7.69 -4.12 2.59
CA TYR A 45 7.49 -5.51 3.02
C TYR A 45 6.18 -6.09 2.53
N ILE A 46 5.10 -5.34 2.61
CA ILE A 46 3.79 -5.79 2.11
C ILE A 46 3.84 -6.01 0.59
N CYS A 47 4.43 -5.10 -0.14
CA CYS A 47 4.54 -5.19 -1.59
C CYS A 47 5.40 -6.39 -2.03
N GLU A 48 6.56 -6.57 -1.40
CA GLU A 48 7.45 -7.70 -1.68
C GLU A 48 6.82 -9.04 -1.27
N ALA A 49 6.12 -9.07 -0.15
CA ALA A 49 5.44 -10.26 0.33
C ALA A 49 4.43 -10.81 -0.69
N MET A 50 3.72 -9.91 -1.35
CA MET A 50 2.74 -10.29 -2.38
C MET A 50 3.41 -10.84 -3.63
N VAL A 51 4.51 -10.26 -4.05
CA VAL A 51 5.23 -10.69 -5.25
C VAL A 51 5.97 -12.00 -5.02
N GLU A 52 6.58 -12.16 -3.85
CA GLU A 52 7.41 -13.32 -3.54
C GLU A 52 6.63 -14.49 -2.90
N GLY A 53 5.34 -14.31 -2.64
CA GLY A 53 4.50 -15.38 -2.15
C GLY A 53 4.76 -15.79 -0.70
N TRP A 54 4.93 -14.83 0.19
CA TRP A 54 5.17 -15.08 1.63
C TRP A 54 3.89 -15.40 2.41
N GLY A 55 2.81 -15.75 1.73
CA GLY A 55 1.52 -16.04 2.34
C GLY A 55 0.63 -14.82 2.55
N ILE A 56 1.11 -13.63 2.21
CA ILE A 56 0.31 -12.41 2.20
C ILE A 56 -0.14 -12.17 0.76
N THR A 57 -1.42 -12.40 0.52
CA THR A 57 -2.03 -12.23 -0.80
C THR A 57 -3.07 -11.12 -0.77
N PRO A 58 -3.50 -10.60 -1.93
CA PRO A 58 -4.62 -9.66 -1.96
C PRO A 58 -5.87 -10.23 -1.29
N ASP A 59 -6.18 -11.49 -1.54
CA ASP A 59 -7.32 -12.17 -0.90
C ASP A 59 -7.17 -12.25 0.61
N PHE A 60 -5.97 -12.54 1.09
CA PHE A 60 -5.66 -12.57 2.52
C PHE A 60 -5.95 -11.21 3.17
N ILE A 61 -5.48 -10.13 2.56
CA ILE A 61 -5.70 -8.78 3.08
C ILE A 61 -7.19 -8.43 3.05
N SER A 62 -7.85 -8.67 1.93
CA SER A 62 -9.28 -8.38 1.77
C SER A 62 -10.14 -9.16 2.76
N GLU A 63 -9.84 -10.43 2.98
CA GLU A 63 -10.59 -11.28 3.91
C GLU A 63 -10.33 -10.92 5.38
N LYS A 64 -9.06 -10.76 5.74
CA LYS A 64 -8.65 -10.60 7.14
C LYS A 64 -8.82 -9.18 7.67
N PHE A 65 -8.73 -8.20 6.80
CA PHE A 65 -8.84 -6.79 7.15
C PHE A 65 -10.08 -6.10 6.56
N LYS A 66 -11.07 -6.87 6.14
CA LYS A 66 -12.28 -6.36 5.47
C LYS A 66 -13.00 -5.25 6.23
N THR A 67 -12.95 -5.25 7.56
CA THR A 67 -13.55 -4.21 8.39
C THR A 67 -12.83 -2.87 8.27
N PHE A 68 -11.58 -2.89 7.82
CA PHE A 68 -10.75 -1.69 7.65
C PHE A 68 -10.58 -1.32 6.18
N ILE A 69 -10.67 -2.29 5.28
CA ILE A 69 -10.32 -2.08 3.88
C ILE A 69 -11.56 -1.84 3.03
N ASN A 70 -12.53 -2.71 3.05
CA ASN A 70 -13.67 -2.65 2.11
C ASN A 70 -13.23 -2.16 0.71
N GLY A 71 -12.09 -2.68 0.23
CA GLY A 71 -11.39 -2.22 -0.97
C GLY A 71 -10.54 -0.95 -0.80
N ARG A 72 -10.66 -0.25 0.32
CA ARG A 72 -9.92 0.99 0.59
C ARG A 72 -9.61 1.12 2.09
N TYR A 73 -8.38 1.48 2.41
CA TYR A 73 -7.94 1.80 3.77
C TYR A 73 -7.18 3.12 3.78
N ILE A 74 -7.50 3.98 4.74
CA ILE A 74 -6.79 5.26 4.94
C ILE A 74 -6.26 5.28 6.35
N SER A 75 -4.97 5.52 6.51
CA SER A 75 -4.28 5.69 7.78
C SER A 75 -3.64 7.08 7.86
N GLN A 76 -3.86 7.75 8.96
CA GLN A 76 -3.14 8.98 9.29
C GLN A 76 -2.20 8.68 10.47
N HIS A 77 -0.91 8.78 10.23
CA HIS A 77 0.09 8.37 11.20
C HIS A 77 1.36 9.21 11.05
N ASN A 78 1.86 9.77 12.15
CA ASN A 78 3.08 10.59 12.18
C ASN A 78 3.11 11.72 11.14
N GLY A 79 2.01 12.37 10.89
CA GLY A 79 1.92 13.45 9.92
C GLY A 79 1.80 12.99 8.46
N TYR A 80 1.74 11.69 8.21
CA TYR A 80 1.57 11.10 6.89
C TYR A 80 0.17 10.53 6.73
N THR A 81 -0.38 10.66 5.54
CA THR A 81 -1.61 10.00 5.15
C THR A 81 -1.28 8.93 4.13
N SER A 82 -1.57 7.69 4.47
CA SER A 82 -1.41 6.54 3.59
C SER A 82 -2.77 6.00 3.19
N ALA A 83 -2.96 5.74 1.91
CA ALA A 83 -4.16 5.11 1.38
C ALA A 83 -3.79 3.80 0.68
N MET A 84 -4.52 2.74 0.96
CA MET A 84 -4.33 1.43 0.34
C MET A 84 -5.61 1.02 -0.38
N TYR A 85 -5.48 0.61 -1.61
CA TYR A 85 -6.57 0.04 -2.41
C TYR A 85 -6.20 -1.39 -2.80
N VAL A 86 -7.13 -2.31 -2.59
CA VAL A 86 -6.96 -3.72 -2.88
C VAL A 86 -8.10 -4.22 -3.74
N GLU A 87 -7.78 -4.84 -4.88
CA GLU A 87 -8.73 -5.45 -5.80
C GLU A 87 -9.88 -4.52 -6.22
N LYS A 88 -9.58 -3.26 -6.49
CA LYS A 88 -10.57 -2.30 -7.00
C LYS A 88 -10.46 -2.13 -8.50
N PHE A 89 -11.60 -2.09 -9.17
CA PHE A 89 -11.71 -1.79 -10.59
C PHE A 89 -11.77 -0.29 -10.89
N PHE A 90 -12.15 0.49 -9.93
CA PHE A 90 -12.22 1.94 -10.03
C PHE A 90 -11.66 2.56 -8.75
N ILE A 91 -10.77 3.50 -8.91
CA ILE A 91 -10.12 4.19 -7.79
C ILE A 91 -10.64 5.62 -7.73
N GLU A 92 -11.16 5.99 -6.59
CA GLU A 92 -11.66 7.35 -6.33
C GLU A 92 -10.51 8.36 -6.35
N PRO A 93 -10.81 9.66 -6.56
CA PRO A 93 -9.79 10.71 -6.42
C PRO A 93 -9.09 10.62 -5.06
N LEU A 94 -7.78 10.88 -5.05
CA LEU A 94 -7.03 10.85 -3.81
C LEU A 94 -7.55 11.88 -2.82
N VAL A 95 -7.57 11.49 -1.56
CA VAL A 95 -7.81 12.43 -0.47
C VAL A 95 -6.68 13.45 -0.45
N ALA A 96 -7.03 14.72 -0.26
CA ALA A 96 -6.04 15.79 -0.09
C ALA A 96 -5.01 15.37 0.97
N ASN A 97 -3.75 15.70 0.74
CA ASN A 97 -2.61 15.37 1.61
C ASN A 97 -2.22 13.88 1.66
N THR A 98 -2.69 13.05 0.73
CA THR A 98 -2.18 11.68 0.63
C THR A 98 -0.69 11.70 0.29
N THR A 99 0.11 11.12 1.18
CA THR A 99 1.57 11.04 1.04
C THR A 99 2.01 9.74 0.39
N ASN A 100 1.39 8.63 0.79
CA ASN A 100 1.66 7.30 0.26
C ASN A 100 0.38 6.67 -0.27
N LEU A 101 0.46 6.15 -1.47
CA LEU A 101 -0.62 5.39 -2.09
C LEU A 101 -0.13 3.98 -2.41
N ILE A 102 -0.86 2.99 -1.94
CA ILE A 102 -0.56 1.59 -2.17
C ILE A 102 -1.69 1.00 -3.00
N VAL A 103 -1.35 0.43 -4.15
CA VAL A 103 -2.32 -0.07 -5.13
C VAL A 103 -2.00 -1.53 -5.40
N ILE A 104 -2.89 -2.42 -5.01
CA ILE A 104 -2.66 -3.86 -5.05
C ILE A 104 -3.77 -4.54 -5.85
N ALA A 105 -3.39 -5.20 -6.94
CA ALA A 105 -4.31 -5.94 -7.81
C ALA A 105 -5.53 -5.09 -8.23
N CYS A 106 -5.30 -3.84 -8.58
CA CYS A 106 -6.33 -2.90 -8.99
C CYS A 106 -6.31 -2.65 -10.48
N GLU A 107 -7.43 -2.17 -10.99
CA GLU A 107 -7.59 -1.75 -12.37
C GLU A 107 -8.38 -0.44 -12.41
N GLY A 108 -7.90 0.55 -13.16
CA GLY A 108 -8.63 1.80 -13.32
C GLY A 108 -7.76 3.04 -13.39
N VAL A 109 -8.37 4.18 -13.17
CA VAL A 109 -7.73 5.49 -13.27
C VAL A 109 -7.50 6.07 -11.88
N ILE A 110 -6.28 6.50 -11.62
CA ILE A 110 -5.90 7.20 -10.38
C ILE A 110 -5.62 8.65 -10.74
N GLU A 111 -6.41 9.55 -10.21
CA GLU A 111 -6.21 10.98 -10.38
C GLU A 111 -5.44 11.56 -9.21
N ILE A 112 -4.31 12.22 -9.50
CA ILE A 112 -3.47 12.89 -8.51
C ILE A 112 -3.74 14.38 -8.61
N PRO A 113 -4.45 14.96 -7.61
CA PRO A 113 -4.85 16.36 -7.66
C PRO A 113 -3.65 17.32 -7.68
N GLU A 114 -3.90 18.51 -8.19
CA GLU A 114 -2.95 19.62 -8.08
C GLU A 114 -2.55 19.83 -6.62
N ASN A 115 -1.30 20.16 -6.40
CA ASN A 115 -0.69 20.34 -5.07
C ASN A 115 -0.53 19.06 -4.24
N VAL A 116 -0.82 17.90 -4.80
CA VAL A 116 -0.50 16.62 -4.17
C VAL A 116 0.83 16.11 -4.70
N VAL A 117 1.72 15.75 -3.78
CA VAL A 117 2.97 15.04 -4.07
C VAL A 117 2.90 13.73 -3.31
N CYS A 118 2.86 12.61 -4.02
CA CYS A 118 2.71 11.33 -3.38
C CYS A 118 3.66 10.26 -3.91
N ASN A 119 4.00 9.32 -3.03
CA ASN A 119 4.67 8.09 -3.40
C ASN A 119 3.59 7.06 -3.74
N ILE A 120 3.73 6.39 -4.87
CA ILE A 120 2.79 5.36 -5.31
C ILE A 120 3.53 4.03 -5.39
N PHE A 121 3.02 3.04 -4.67
CA PHE A 121 3.52 1.67 -4.65
C PHE A 121 2.50 0.80 -5.38
N ILE A 122 2.87 0.27 -6.54
CA ILE A 122 1.96 -0.45 -7.42
C ILE A 122 2.35 -1.91 -7.49
N VAL A 123 1.39 -2.79 -7.20
CA VAL A 123 1.59 -4.24 -7.15
C VAL A 123 0.56 -4.93 -8.03
N ASN A 124 1.03 -5.62 -9.07
CA ASN A 124 0.20 -6.45 -9.96
C ASN A 124 -1.09 -5.75 -10.44
N SER A 125 -0.97 -4.53 -10.91
CA SER A 125 -2.10 -3.66 -11.25
C SER A 125 -2.04 -3.16 -12.70
N ASP A 126 -3.19 -2.78 -13.22
CA ASP A 126 -3.35 -2.15 -14.54
C ASP A 126 -4.03 -0.80 -14.34
N VAL A 127 -3.25 0.27 -14.38
CA VAL A 127 -3.72 1.60 -14.01
C VAL A 127 -3.29 2.69 -14.98
N VAL A 128 -4.11 3.72 -15.04
CA VAL A 128 -3.78 5.00 -15.68
C VAL A 128 -3.57 6.03 -14.58
N LEU A 129 -2.42 6.66 -14.56
CA LEU A 129 -2.13 7.76 -13.65
C LEU A 129 -2.39 9.08 -14.36
N SER A 130 -3.22 9.91 -13.79
CA SER A 130 -3.63 11.18 -14.37
C SER A 130 -3.63 12.32 -13.35
N GLY A 131 -3.94 13.52 -13.80
CA GLY A 131 -4.02 14.69 -12.93
C GLY A 131 -2.87 15.66 -13.10
N SER A 132 -2.83 16.68 -12.27
CA SER A 132 -1.83 17.76 -12.35
C SER A 132 -0.85 17.78 -11.17
N GLY A 133 -0.93 16.78 -10.29
CA GLY A 133 0.01 16.61 -9.20
C GLY A 133 1.35 16.02 -9.60
N VAL A 134 2.11 15.59 -8.62
CA VAL A 134 3.42 14.94 -8.80
C VAL A 134 3.41 13.59 -8.10
N CYS A 135 3.92 12.56 -8.76
CA CYS A 135 4.05 11.25 -8.14
C CYS A 135 5.44 10.64 -8.34
N TYR A 136 5.83 9.83 -7.38
CA TYR A 136 7.01 8.98 -7.43
C TYR A 136 6.50 7.54 -7.40
N VAL A 137 6.77 6.80 -8.48
CA VAL A 137 6.19 5.47 -8.67
C VAL A 137 7.22 4.39 -8.40
N LYS A 138 6.87 3.43 -7.58
CA LYS A 138 7.64 2.22 -7.35
C LYS A 138 6.79 1.00 -7.67
N GLU A 139 7.31 0.14 -8.54
CA GLU A 139 6.60 -1.03 -9.04
C GLU A 139 7.06 -2.31 -8.37
N TYR A 140 6.09 -3.20 -8.17
CA TYR A 140 6.32 -4.56 -7.69
C TYR A 140 5.51 -5.54 -8.55
N GLY A 141 6.13 -6.61 -8.99
CA GLY A 141 5.47 -7.62 -9.82
C GLY A 141 5.20 -7.14 -11.24
N GLU A 142 4.09 -7.55 -11.80
CA GLU A 142 3.70 -7.24 -13.17
C GLU A 142 2.61 -6.18 -13.20
N ASN A 143 2.94 -5.02 -13.76
CA ASN A 143 2.02 -3.90 -13.86
C ASN A 143 1.92 -3.40 -15.31
N THR A 144 0.76 -2.85 -15.64
CA THR A 144 0.58 -1.99 -16.80
C THR A 144 0.25 -0.60 -16.30
N ILE A 145 1.13 0.36 -16.55
CA ILE A 145 0.97 1.74 -16.08
C ILE A 145 1.04 2.67 -17.27
N ASN A 146 -0.05 3.42 -17.48
CA ASN A 146 -0.11 4.48 -18.47
C ASN A 146 -0.19 5.83 -17.78
N TYR A 147 0.54 6.80 -18.29
CA TYR A 147 0.61 8.14 -17.71
C TYR A 147 -0.12 9.13 -18.64
N ASP A 148 -0.96 9.97 -18.03
CA ASP A 148 -1.51 11.14 -18.73
C ASP A 148 -0.38 12.17 -18.94
N GLU A 149 -0.37 12.84 -20.09
CA GLU A 149 0.65 13.83 -20.46
C GLU A 149 0.79 14.98 -19.46
N THR A 150 -0.26 15.29 -18.71
CA THR A 150 -0.24 16.38 -17.73
C THR A 150 0.39 16.01 -16.40
N LEU A 151 0.55 14.71 -16.13
CA LEU A 151 1.09 14.22 -14.88
C LEU A 151 2.61 14.25 -14.88
N ARG A 152 3.19 14.82 -13.81
CA ARG A 152 4.62 14.76 -13.54
C ARG A 152 4.91 13.54 -12.69
N HIS A 153 5.70 12.63 -13.21
CA HIS A 153 6.05 11.41 -12.52
C HIS A 153 7.56 11.16 -12.54
N HIS A 154 8.02 10.46 -11.53
CA HIS A 154 9.40 10.03 -11.41
C HIS A 154 9.45 8.55 -11.06
N ASP A 155 10.29 7.82 -11.77
CA ASP A 155 10.65 6.46 -11.41
C ASP A 155 11.76 6.51 -10.35
N PRO A 156 11.72 5.64 -9.35
CA PRO A 156 12.74 5.61 -8.32
C PRO A 156 14.11 5.19 -8.85
#